data_bb29d723fefa2ee59b6484f8c0e20553
#
_entry.id   bb29d723fefa2ee59b6484f8c0e20553
#
_cell.length_a   1.000
_cell.length_b   1.000
_cell.length_c   1.000
_cell.angle_alpha   90.00
_cell.angle_beta   90.00
_cell.angle_gamma   90.00
#
_symmetry.space_group_name_H-M   'P 1'
#
loop_
_entity.id
_entity.type
_entity.pdbx_description
1 polymer ?
#
loop_
_entity_poly.entity_id
_entity_poly.type
_entity_poly.pdbx_seq_one_letter_code
_entity_poly.pdbx_strand_id
1 'polypeptide(L)'
;MAEAVTDDGEAVSMIRSILVRNIGLSSVLRLVSFLLQFLMLPLLVKALGKGEYGVWVAMQSLVVWVVILEFGLGKGVRNKVIESLSHDRIESARRYISSTFFGQIILWGGIAVCLGLVLFFGELPLARWFKSAGSDRSLALGIFFSLMALALNQISGVTNAVLYAKHWNSATSLVGFLSSLGLFLWIWFATRLGFRLDLPTLALVNLLMFASAYATLAGYLFRRFPELRPLWRDATWDSFREVVSIGMPFIVIEVTYIVIFMMDRWIVLRAFDAAAVAEFDIMLRLSALVTTGYSMCVGPIWALSGSAWAKRDLAMLDKLWRIVTSLMVPFA
;
A
#
# COMPACT_ATOMS: atom_id res chain seq x y z
N MET A 1 -25.90 25.82 -31.96
CA MET A 1 -26.45 24.69 -31.16
C MET A 1 -25.86 23.33 -31.56
N ALA A 2 -25.43 23.13 -32.78
CA ALA A 2 -24.77 21.89 -33.25
C ALA A 2 -23.28 21.82 -32.90
N GLU A 3 -22.54 22.96 -32.79
CA GLU A 3 -21.13 23.00 -32.43
C GLU A 3 -20.85 22.68 -30.94
N ALA A 4 -21.74 23.03 -30.02
CA ALA A 4 -21.61 22.71 -28.61
C ALA A 4 -21.74 21.21 -28.29
N VAL A 5 -22.47 20.45 -29.12
CA VAL A 5 -22.68 19.00 -28.93
C VAL A 5 -21.49 18.18 -29.45
N THR A 6 -20.71 18.69 -30.39
CA THR A 6 -19.49 18.04 -30.89
C THR A 6 -18.32 18.19 -29.93
N ASP A 7 -18.22 19.33 -29.24
CA ASP A 7 -17.15 19.60 -28.26
C ASP A 7 -17.29 18.73 -26.99
N ASP A 8 -18.51 18.51 -26.50
CA ASP A 8 -18.81 17.60 -25.41
C ASP A 8 -18.47 16.13 -25.74
N GLY A 9 -18.70 15.70 -26.98
CA GLY A 9 -18.39 14.34 -27.45
C GLY A 9 -16.88 14.06 -27.53
N GLU A 10 -16.08 15.00 -28.01
CA GLU A 10 -14.63 14.90 -28.09
C GLU A 10 -14.01 14.98 -26.69
N ALA A 11 -14.47 15.86 -25.82
CA ALA A 11 -14.02 15.95 -24.43
C ALA A 11 -14.28 14.64 -23.66
N VAL A 12 -15.48 14.05 -23.81
CA VAL A 12 -15.82 12.75 -23.19
C VAL A 12 -14.94 11.62 -23.75
N SER A 13 -14.68 11.59 -25.05
CA SER A 13 -13.82 10.58 -25.67
C SER A 13 -12.36 10.71 -25.20
N MET A 14 -11.84 11.93 -25.08
CA MET A 14 -10.51 12.23 -24.58
C MET A 14 -10.36 11.83 -23.11
N ILE A 15 -11.31 12.18 -22.26
CA ILE A 15 -11.33 11.76 -20.84
C ILE A 15 -11.38 10.24 -20.73
N ARG A 16 -12.21 9.58 -21.55
CA ARG A 16 -12.32 8.12 -21.58
C ARG A 16 -10.98 7.47 -21.97
N SER A 17 -10.31 8.00 -22.99
CA SER A 17 -9.01 7.47 -23.45
C SER A 17 -7.91 7.63 -22.38
N ILE A 18 -7.85 8.76 -21.68
CA ILE A 18 -6.92 9.04 -20.60
C ILE A 18 -7.19 8.09 -19.40
N LEU A 19 -8.47 7.90 -19.04
CA LEU A 19 -8.86 7.00 -17.95
C LEU A 19 -8.50 5.55 -18.28
N VAL A 20 -8.86 5.07 -19.48
CA VAL A 20 -8.55 3.70 -19.93
C VAL A 20 -7.04 3.45 -19.96
N ARG A 21 -6.27 4.42 -20.47
CA ARG A 21 -4.80 4.32 -20.51
C ARG A 21 -4.18 4.29 -19.11
N ASN A 22 -4.63 5.14 -18.20
CA ASN A 22 -4.13 5.19 -16.82
C ASN A 22 -4.49 3.93 -16.03
N ILE A 23 -5.71 3.40 -16.20
CA ILE A 23 -6.15 2.15 -15.57
C ILE A 23 -5.34 0.99 -16.14
N GLY A 24 -5.19 0.91 -17.47
CA GLY A 24 -4.42 -0.13 -18.13
C GLY A 24 -2.95 -0.15 -17.66
N LEU A 25 -2.29 1.02 -17.67
CA LEU A 25 -0.90 1.15 -17.21
C LEU A 25 -0.76 0.78 -15.72
N SER A 26 -1.68 1.25 -14.86
CA SER A 26 -1.67 0.88 -13.44
C SER A 26 -1.80 -0.62 -13.23
N SER A 27 -2.68 -1.28 -14.00
CA SER A 27 -2.89 -2.73 -13.91
C SER A 27 -1.66 -3.52 -14.37
N VAL A 28 -1.04 -3.11 -15.47
CA VAL A 28 0.21 -3.71 -15.96
C VAL A 28 1.35 -3.56 -14.94
N LEU A 29 1.55 -2.34 -14.39
CA LEU A 29 2.59 -2.10 -13.39
C LEU A 29 2.36 -2.95 -12.13
N ARG A 30 1.12 -3.09 -11.67
CA ARG A 30 0.78 -3.94 -10.51
C ARG A 30 1.03 -5.42 -10.81
N LEU A 31 0.64 -5.90 -12.00
CA LEU A 31 0.89 -7.28 -12.40
C LEU A 31 2.39 -7.58 -12.45
N VAL A 32 3.16 -6.71 -13.09
CA VAL A 32 4.63 -6.87 -13.15
C VAL A 32 5.25 -6.81 -11.75
N SER A 33 4.81 -5.90 -10.88
CA SER A 33 5.27 -5.85 -9.48
C SER A 33 4.97 -7.14 -8.74
N PHE A 34 3.78 -7.71 -8.95
CA PHE A 34 3.40 -8.99 -8.36
C PHE A 34 4.27 -10.14 -8.88
N LEU A 35 4.52 -10.21 -10.20
CA LEU A 35 5.41 -11.21 -10.79
C LEU A 35 6.85 -11.08 -10.28
N LEU A 36 7.36 -9.86 -10.10
CA LEU A 36 8.67 -9.62 -9.49
C LEU A 36 8.72 -10.17 -8.05
N GLN A 37 7.68 -9.90 -7.25
CA GLN A 37 7.59 -10.42 -5.88
C GLN A 37 7.53 -11.96 -5.86
N PHE A 38 6.87 -12.57 -6.84
CA PHE A 38 6.85 -14.03 -6.99
C PHE A 38 8.22 -14.58 -7.39
N LEU A 39 8.92 -13.93 -8.33
CA LEU A 39 10.27 -14.30 -8.74
C LEU A 39 11.32 -14.09 -7.64
N MET A 40 11.10 -13.16 -6.71
CA MET A 40 11.98 -12.98 -5.54
C MET A 40 11.91 -14.16 -4.57
N LEU A 41 10.80 -14.87 -4.51
CA LEU A 41 10.58 -15.94 -3.54
C LEU A 41 11.68 -17.01 -3.56
N PRO A 42 12.01 -17.67 -4.70
CA PRO A 42 13.06 -18.69 -4.73
C PRO A 42 14.43 -18.12 -4.40
N LEU A 43 14.70 -16.85 -4.75
CA LEU A 43 15.96 -16.19 -4.42
C LEU A 43 16.08 -15.97 -2.90
N LEU A 44 15.01 -15.50 -2.26
CA LEU A 44 14.97 -15.29 -0.82
C LEU A 44 15.09 -16.60 -0.04
N VAL A 45 14.35 -17.64 -0.45
CA VAL A 45 14.43 -18.96 0.19
C VAL A 45 15.82 -19.56 0.03
N LYS A 46 16.45 -19.39 -1.15
CA LYS A 46 17.83 -19.85 -1.38
C LYS A 46 18.85 -19.07 -0.54
N ALA A 47 18.67 -17.76 -0.37
CA ALA A 47 19.64 -16.88 0.30
C ALA A 47 19.53 -16.93 1.83
N LEU A 48 18.31 -16.95 2.36
CA LEU A 48 18.02 -16.96 3.79
C LEU A 48 17.90 -18.39 4.38
N GLY A 49 17.49 -19.34 3.54
CA GLY A 49 16.99 -20.65 4.00
C GLY A 49 15.49 -20.58 4.35
N LYS A 50 14.81 -21.74 4.34
CA LYS A 50 13.36 -21.81 4.62
C LYS A 50 12.98 -21.23 5.98
N GLY A 51 13.75 -21.55 7.03
CA GLY A 51 13.47 -21.09 8.39
C GLY A 51 13.49 -19.56 8.51
N GLU A 52 14.59 -18.91 8.14
CA GLU A 52 14.71 -17.45 8.22
C GLU A 52 13.78 -16.72 7.25
N TYR A 53 13.45 -17.31 6.09
CA TYR A 53 12.40 -16.77 5.22
C TYR A 53 11.03 -16.82 5.91
N GLY A 54 10.71 -17.91 6.61
CA GLY A 54 9.48 -18.02 7.41
C GLY A 54 9.41 -16.99 8.54
N VAL A 55 10.56 -16.76 9.22
CA VAL A 55 10.70 -15.68 10.22
C VAL A 55 10.42 -14.30 9.57
N TRP A 56 11.02 -14.04 8.42
CA TRP A 56 10.75 -12.81 7.65
C TRP A 56 9.26 -12.60 7.40
N VAL A 57 8.57 -13.61 6.91
CA VAL A 57 7.13 -13.54 6.59
C VAL A 57 6.30 -13.32 7.85
N ALA A 58 6.59 -14.05 8.93
CA ALA A 58 5.89 -13.89 10.21
C ALA A 58 6.12 -12.49 10.80
N MET A 59 7.36 -11.99 10.74
CA MET A 59 7.72 -10.64 11.17
C MET A 59 6.97 -9.56 10.39
N GLN A 60 6.91 -9.67 9.07
CA GLN A 60 6.17 -8.73 8.22
C GLN A 60 4.67 -8.75 8.53
N SER A 61 4.08 -9.93 8.77
CA SER A 61 2.66 -10.03 9.12
C SER A 61 2.37 -9.36 10.47
N LEU A 62 3.28 -9.46 11.45
CA LEU A 62 3.15 -8.80 12.74
C LEU A 62 3.25 -7.27 12.62
N VAL A 63 4.19 -6.77 11.82
CA VAL A 63 4.37 -5.32 11.58
C VAL A 63 3.10 -4.69 10.99
N VAL A 64 2.39 -5.40 10.11
CA VAL A 64 1.14 -4.89 9.51
C VAL A 64 0.05 -4.63 10.56
N TRP A 65 0.05 -5.32 11.71
CA TRP A 65 -0.93 -5.05 12.77
C TRP A 65 -0.88 -3.62 13.29
N VAL A 66 0.29 -2.98 13.21
CA VAL A 66 0.46 -1.59 13.64
C VAL A 66 -0.35 -0.60 12.78
N VAL A 67 -0.77 -1.01 11.56
CA VAL A 67 -1.62 -0.20 10.67
C VAL A 67 -2.94 0.19 11.32
N ILE A 68 -3.45 -0.61 12.25
CA ILE A 68 -4.69 -0.30 12.99
C ILE A 68 -4.57 1.08 13.68
N LEU A 69 -3.37 1.45 14.11
CA LEU A 69 -3.09 2.74 14.76
C LEU A 69 -3.10 3.93 13.78
N GLU A 70 -3.25 3.71 12.48
CA GLU A 70 -3.37 4.79 11.49
C GLU A 70 -4.75 5.45 11.48
N PHE A 71 -5.76 4.82 12.11
CA PHE A 71 -7.13 5.34 12.22
C PHE A 71 -7.79 5.70 10.88
N GLY A 72 -7.41 5.03 9.79
CA GLY A 72 -7.97 5.24 8.46
C GLY A 72 -7.62 6.60 7.82
N LEU A 73 -6.59 7.27 8.31
CA LEU A 73 -6.16 8.62 7.85
C LEU A 73 -5.93 8.67 6.33
N GLY A 74 -5.32 7.65 5.75
CA GLY A 74 -5.06 7.60 4.31
C GLY A 74 -6.32 7.60 3.46
N LYS A 75 -7.40 6.93 3.92
CA LYS A 75 -8.70 6.91 3.24
C LYS A 75 -9.49 8.20 3.49
N GLY A 76 -9.43 8.73 4.72
CA GLY A 76 -10.06 9.99 5.09
C GLY A 76 -9.51 11.17 4.29
N VAL A 77 -8.18 11.32 4.23
CA VAL A 77 -7.55 12.43 3.46
C VAL A 77 -7.81 12.29 1.97
N ARG A 78 -7.81 11.07 1.43
CA ARG A 78 -8.15 10.85 0.03
C ARG A 78 -9.53 11.38 -0.32
N ASN A 79 -10.54 11.08 0.49
CA ASN A 79 -11.90 11.54 0.25
C ASN A 79 -12.00 13.06 0.34
N LYS A 80 -11.38 13.68 1.37
CA LYS A 80 -11.40 15.13 1.55
C LYS A 80 -10.65 15.90 0.48
N VAL A 81 -9.52 15.39 0.02
CA VAL A 81 -8.74 16.03 -1.05
C VAL A 81 -9.49 15.94 -2.38
N ILE A 82 -10.09 14.78 -2.71
CA ILE A 82 -10.89 14.62 -3.93
C ILE A 82 -12.09 15.56 -3.87
N GLU A 83 -12.85 15.60 -2.77
CA GLU A 83 -13.98 16.50 -2.57
C GLU A 83 -13.58 17.96 -2.74
N SER A 84 -12.51 18.40 -2.08
CA SER A 84 -12.05 19.79 -2.13
C SER A 84 -11.61 20.22 -3.51
N LEU A 85 -10.85 19.36 -4.23
CA LEU A 85 -10.37 19.67 -5.57
C LEU A 85 -11.46 19.58 -6.65
N SER A 86 -12.50 18.76 -6.45
CA SER A 86 -13.65 18.72 -7.36
C SER A 86 -14.51 19.98 -7.31
N HIS A 87 -14.38 20.79 -6.24
CA HIS A 87 -15.04 22.08 -6.06
C HIS A 87 -14.08 23.27 -6.18
N ASP A 88 -12.88 23.07 -6.74
CA ASP A 88 -11.82 24.09 -6.89
C ASP A 88 -11.37 24.76 -5.60
N ARG A 89 -11.58 24.08 -4.44
CA ARG A 89 -11.19 24.60 -3.10
C ARG A 89 -9.75 24.21 -2.77
N ILE A 90 -8.79 24.80 -3.47
CA ILE A 90 -7.35 24.47 -3.33
C ILE A 90 -6.83 24.70 -1.90
N GLU A 91 -7.24 25.78 -1.23
CA GLU A 91 -6.83 26.05 0.14
C GLU A 91 -7.32 24.99 1.14
N SER A 92 -8.58 24.53 0.99
CA SER A 92 -9.13 23.45 1.82
C SER A 92 -8.38 22.15 1.58
N ALA A 93 -8.11 21.80 0.31
CA ALA A 93 -7.32 20.63 -0.05
C ALA A 93 -5.93 20.70 0.62
N ARG A 94 -5.24 21.85 0.54
CA ARG A 94 -3.92 22.05 1.16
C ARG A 94 -3.97 21.92 2.68
N ARG A 95 -5.02 22.41 3.35
CA ARG A 95 -5.20 22.24 4.81
C ARG A 95 -5.33 20.77 5.17
N TYR A 96 -6.16 20.00 4.48
CA TYR A 96 -6.30 18.56 4.73
C TYR A 96 -4.99 17.80 4.46
N ILE A 97 -4.29 18.11 3.36
CA ILE A 97 -3.00 17.55 3.02
C ILE A 97 -1.99 17.82 4.14
N SER A 98 -1.86 19.11 4.55
CA SER A 98 -0.89 19.53 5.56
C SER A 98 -1.19 18.92 6.92
N SER A 99 -2.45 19.00 7.37
CA SER A 99 -2.87 18.46 8.67
C SER A 99 -2.63 16.96 8.78
N THR A 100 -2.97 16.21 7.71
CA THR A 100 -2.78 14.76 7.70
C THR A 100 -1.30 14.39 7.57
N PHE A 101 -0.54 15.08 6.74
CA PHE A 101 0.89 14.81 6.54
C PHE A 101 1.67 14.96 7.84
N PHE A 102 1.53 16.10 8.52
CA PHE A 102 2.22 16.34 9.78
C PHE A 102 1.64 15.49 10.92
N GLY A 103 0.32 15.28 10.94
CA GLY A 103 -0.31 14.38 11.89
C GLY A 103 0.22 12.95 11.78
N GLN A 104 0.39 12.42 10.57
CA GLN A 104 1.00 11.11 10.35
C GLN A 104 2.47 11.07 10.73
N ILE A 105 3.26 12.12 10.45
CA ILE A 105 4.66 12.17 10.89
C ILE A 105 4.75 12.11 12.42
N ILE A 106 3.91 12.86 13.13
CA ILE A 106 3.88 12.84 14.61
C ILE A 106 3.43 11.44 15.11
N LEU A 107 2.36 10.91 14.55
CA LEU A 107 1.81 9.60 14.94
C LEU A 107 2.85 8.49 14.73
N TRP A 108 3.37 8.37 13.50
CA TRP A 108 4.32 7.30 13.15
C TRP A 108 5.69 7.51 13.80
N GLY A 109 6.11 8.77 13.98
CA GLY A 109 7.31 9.10 14.75
C GLY A 109 7.17 8.69 16.22
N GLY A 110 6.02 8.96 16.85
CA GLY A 110 5.70 8.51 18.20
C GLY A 110 5.69 6.98 18.32
N ILE A 111 5.01 6.29 17.41
CA ILE A 111 4.98 4.82 17.35
C ILE A 111 6.41 4.26 17.19
N ALA A 112 7.20 4.85 16.30
CA ALA A 112 8.59 4.42 16.07
C ALA A 112 9.47 4.57 17.32
N VAL A 113 9.33 5.68 18.03
CA VAL A 113 10.07 5.91 19.28
C VAL A 113 9.62 4.91 20.35
N CYS A 114 8.31 4.78 20.58
CA CYS A 114 7.78 3.86 21.60
C CYS A 114 8.16 2.40 21.32
N LEU A 115 7.93 1.91 20.08
CA LEU A 115 8.27 0.55 19.71
C LEU A 115 9.79 0.34 19.64
N GLY A 116 10.55 1.35 19.19
CA GLY A 116 12.01 1.32 19.23
C GLY A 116 12.54 1.16 20.66
N LEU A 117 12.03 1.92 21.62
CA LEU A 117 12.41 1.77 23.03
C LEU A 117 12.10 0.37 23.55
N VAL A 118 10.91 -0.17 23.25
CA VAL A 118 10.53 -1.54 23.64
C VAL A 118 11.43 -2.59 23.00
N LEU A 119 11.73 -2.46 21.70
CA LEU A 119 12.54 -3.44 20.96
C LEU A 119 14.01 -3.46 21.39
N PHE A 120 14.60 -2.30 21.72
CA PHE A 120 16.04 -2.21 22.01
C PHE A 120 16.37 -2.25 23.50
N PHE A 121 15.43 -1.86 24.36
CA PHE A 121 15.65 -1.80 25.82
C PHE A 121 14.75 -2.76 26.60
N GLY A 122 13.73 -3.36 25.98
CA GLY A 122 12.75 -4.23 26.63
C GLY A 122 13.21 -5.68 26.82
N GLU A 123 14.45 -6.04 26.45
CA GLU A 123 15.00 -7.40 26.57
C GLU A 123 14.05 -8.51 26.09
N LEU A 124 13.36 -8.26 24.97
CA LEU A 124 12.37 -9.17 24.41
C LEU A 124 13.04 -10.41 23.82
N PRO A 125 12.61 -11.64 24.18
CA PRO A 125 13.17 -12.88 23.65
C PRO A 125 12.65 -13.14 22.21
N LEU A 126 12.97 -12.25 21.27
CA LEU A 126 12.43 -12.27 19.90
C LEU A 126 12.81 -13.54 19.15
N ALA A 127 14.07 -14.00 19.30
CA ALA A 127 14.53 -15.22 18.67
C ALA A 127 13.68 -16.43 19.11
N ARG A 128 13.33 -16.49 20.39
CA ARG A 128 12.45 -17.53 20.93
C ARG A 128 11.01 -17.38 20.40
N TRP A 129 10.50 -16.16 20.30
CA TRP A 129 9.13 -15.91 19.81
C TRP A 129 8.97 -16.26 18.35
N PHE A 130 9.96 -15.94 17.51
CA PHE A 130 9.95 -16.24 16.09
C PHE A 130 10.54 -17.60 15.73
N LYS A 131 11.03 -18.36 16.73
CA LYS A 131 11.74 -19.64 16.52
C LYS A 131 12.88 -19.50 15.50
N SER A 132 13.61 -18.37 15.56
CA SER A 132 14.71 -18.00 14.67
C SER A 132 16.05 -18.48 15.24
N ALA A 133 16.97 -18.80 14.34
CA ALA A 133 18.38 -19.02 14.69
C ALA A 133 19.17 -17.70 14.86
N GLY A 134 18.57 -16.57 14.49
CA GLY A 134 19.15 -15.24 14.61
C GLY A 134 19.15 -14.71 16.04
N SER A 135 19.88 -13.60 16.27
CA SER A 135 19.89 -12.92 17.56
C SER A 135 18.67 -12.04 17.75
N ASP A 136 18.27 -11.81 19.02
CA ASP A 136 17.17 -10.89 19.36
C ASP A 136 17.42 -9.48 18.78
N ARG A 137 18.68 -9.00 18.81
CA ARG A 137 19.06 -7.71 18.25
C ARG A 137 18.89 -7.65 16.74
N SER A 138 19.22 -8.70 16.01
CA SER A 138 19.02 -8.79 14.57
C SER A 138 17.53 -8.70 14.22
N LEU A 139 16.69 -9.45 14.95
CA LEU A 139 15.23 -9.41 14.78
C LEU A 139 14.65 -8.04 15.14
N ALA A 140 15.13 -7.42 16.23
CA ALA A 140 14.69 -6.07 16.62
C ALA A 140 14.99 -5.05 15.53
N LEU A 141 16.18 -5.07 14.92
CA LEU A 141 16.54 -4.22 13.78
C LEU A 141 15.65 -4.49 12.55
N GLY A 142 15.41 -5.76 12.23
CA GLY A 142 14.55 -6.16 11.12
C GLY A 142 13.11 -5.66 11.30
N ILE A 143 12.53 -5.81 12.49
CA ILE A 143 11.21 -5.31 12.86
C ILE A 143 11.18 -3.78 12.77
N PHE A 144 12.19 -3.11 13.33
CA PHE A 144 12.27 -1.65 13.33
C PHE A 144 12.34 -1.07 11.91
N PHE A 145 13.19 -1.58 11.03
CA PHE A 145 13.26 -1.11 9.64
C PHE A 145 11.99 -1.44 8.85
N SER A 146 11.35 -2.58 9.10
CA SER A 146 10.06 -2.91 8.51
C SER A 146 8.96 -1.97 8.98
N LEU A 147 8.96 -1.59 10.26
CA LEU A 147 8.06 -0.59 10.81
C LEU A 147 8.28 0.79 10.16
N MET A 148 9.53 1.19 9.94
CA MET A 148 9.84 2.44 9.24
C MET A 148 9.36 2.42 7.80
N ALA A 149 9.50 1.30 7.10
CA ALA A 149 8.97 1.12 5.75
C ALA A 149 7.44 1.22 5.74
N LEU A 150 6.76 0.61 6.72
CA LEU A 150 5.32 0.72 6.90
C LEU A 150 4.90 2.17 7.17
N ALA A 151 5.55 2.84 8.12
CA ALA A 151 5.28 4.24 8.46
C ALA A 151 5.39 5.16 7.23
N LEU A 152 6.45 5.01 6.45
CA LEU A 152 6.64 5.76 5.22
C LEU A 152 5.56 5.44 4.17
N ASN A 153 5.15 4.18 4.08
CA ASN A 153 4.04 3.77 3.19
C ASN A 153 2.74 4.48 3.58
N GLN A 154 2.42 4.57 4.87
CA GLN A 154 1.23 5.25 5.35
C GLN A 154 1.29 6.77 5.12
N ILE A 155 2.43 7.40 5.40
CA ILE A 155 2.66 8.83 5.08
C ILE A 155 2.51 9.08 3.57
N SER A 156 2.92 8.14 2.73
CA SER A 156 2.75 8.23 1.27
C SER A 156 1.28 8.29 0.85
N GLY A 157 0.36 7.82 1.67
CA GLY A 157 -1.08 7.90 1.46
C GLY A 157 -1.57 9.33 1.19
N VAL A 158 -0.95 10.33 1.79
CA VAL A 158 -1.24 11.75 1.55
C VAL A 158 -0.87 12.17 0.12
N THR A 159 0.32 11.79 -0.35
CA THR A 159 0.75 12.04 -1.74
C THR A 159 -0.14 11.28 -2.72
N ASN A 160 -0.50 10.05 -2.40
CA ASN A 160 -1.41 9.24 -3.21
C ASN A 160 -2.80 9.88 -3.30
N ALA A 161 -3.31 10.52 -2.24
CA ALA A 161 -4.58 11.23 -2.27
C ALA A 161 -4.59 12.34 -3.33
N VAL A 162 -3.50 13.12 -3.44
CA VAL A 162 -3.34 14.15 -4.47
C VAL A 162 -3.27 13.53 -5.88
N LEU A 163 -2.52 12.44 -6.03
CA LEU A 163 -2.42 11.72 -7.33
C LEU A 163 -3.76 11.16 -7.79
N TYR A 164 -4.55 10.60 -6.88
CA TYR A 164 -5.90 10.12 -7.18
C TYR A 164 -6.83 11.28 -7.61
N ALA A 165 -6.78 12.41 -6.89
CA ALA A 165 -7.58 13.58 -7.21
C ALA A 165 -7.20 14.22 -8.57
N LYS A 166 -5.92 14.10 -8.97
CA LYS A 166 -5.43 14.53 -10.29
C LYS A 166 -5.51 13.44 -11.37
N HIS A 167 -6.17 12.31 -11.10
CA HIS A 167 -6.29 11.16 -12.02
C HIS A 167 -4.95 10.53 -12.45
N TRP A 168 -3.88 10.68 -11.65
CA TRP A 168 -2.55 10.12 -11.90
C TRP A 168 -2.34 8.79 -11.19
N ASN A 169 -3.31 7.89 -11.29
CA ASN A 169 -3.33 6.60 -10.58
C ASN A 169 -2.13 5.71 -10.95
N SER A 170 -1.64 5.80 -12.21
CA SER A 170 -0.48 5.05 -12.66
C SER A 170 0.82 5.42 -11.92
N ALA A 171 0.94 6.66 -11.45
CA ALA A 171 2.12 7.11 -10.70
C ALA A 171 2.26 6.40 -9.35
N THR A 172 1.14 6.10 -8.66
CA THR A 172 1.18 5.32 -7.41
C THR A 172 1.65 3.89 -7.64
N SER A 173 1.20 3.28 -8.74
CA SER A 173 1.63 1.93 -9.14
C SER A 173 3.09 1.90 -9.58
N LEU A 174 3.60 2.99 -10.15
CA LEU A 174 5.00 3.12 -10.56
C LEU A 174 5.95 3.09 -9.36
N VAL A 175 5.61 3.75 -8.24
CA VAL A 175 6.42 3.67 -7.01
C VAL A 175 6.52 2.23 -6.51
N GLY A 176 5.39 1.51 -6.45
CA GLY A 176 5.38 0.11 -6.06
C GLY A 176 6.23 -0.77 -6.99
N PHE A 177 6.13 -0.54 -8.30
CA PHE A 177 6.94 -1.24 -9.30
C PHE A 177 8.44 -0.95 -9.15
N LEU A 178 8.83 0.32 -9.05
CA LEU A 178 10.24 0.71 -8.91
C LEU A 178 10.85 0.17 -7.62
N SER A 179 10.10 0.22 -6.50
CA SER A 179 10.54 -0.35 -5.24
C SER A 179 10.73 -1.86 -5.32
N SER A 180 9.76 -2.57 -5.92
CA SER A 180 9.85 -4.03 -6.12
C SER A 180 10.98 -4.42 -7.07
N LEU A 181 11.16 -3.68 -8.15
CA LEU A 181 12.26 -3.89 -9.11
C LEU A 181 13.62 -3.64 -8.46
N GLY A 182 13.77 -2.54 -7.72
CA GLY A 182 15.01 -2.21 -7.02
C GLY A 182 15.38 -3.29 -6.00
N LEU A 183 14.41 -3.74 -5.21
CA LEU A 183 14.61 -4.82 -4.25
C LEU A 183 14.96 -6.15 -4.93
N PHE A 184 14.25 -6.50 -6.02
CA PHE A 184 14.55 -7.69 -6.81
C PHE A 184 15.97 -7.67 -7.37
N LEU A 185 16.38 -6.57 -8.00
CA LEU A 185 17.72 -6.42 -8.56
C LEU A 185 18.77 -6.51 -7.46
N TRP A 186 18.56 -5.86 -6.32
CA TRP A 186 19.49 -5.93 -5.20
C TRP A 186 19.64 -7.36 -4.68
N ILE A 187 18.54 -8.10 -4.45
CA ILE A 187 18.60 -9.50 -4.02
C ILE A 187 19.32 -10.36 -5.06
N TRP A 188 19.01 -10.16 -6.35
CA TRP A 188 19.63 -10.91 -7.43
C TRP A 188 21.15 -10.67 -7.49
N PHE A 189 21.62 -9.42 -7.40
CA PHE A 189 23.04 -9.09 -7.35
C PHE A 189 23.71 -9.61 -6.07
N ALA A 190 23.10 -9.41 -4.91
CA ALA A 190 23.63 -9.89 -3.63
C ALA A 190 23.85 -11.41 -3.64
N THR A 191 22.86 -12.17 -4.14
CA THR A 191 22.98 -13.64 -4.26
C THR A 191 24.04 -14.08 -5.27
N ARG A 192 24.24 -13.33 -6.36
CA ARG A 192 25.28 -13.62 -7.37
C ARG A 192 26.69 -13.31 -6.87
N LEU A 193 26.85 -12.25 -6.07
CA LEU A 193 28.13 -11.85 -5.49
C LEU A 193 28.49 -12.60 -4.20
N GLY A 194 27.62 -13.52 -3.73
CA GLY A 194 27.84 -14.32 -2.55
C GLY A 194 27.69 -13.54 -1.23
N PHE A 195 27.04 -12.38 -1.25
CA PHE A 195 26.72 -11.67 0.00
C PHE A 195 25.71 -12.48 0.83
N ARG A 196 26.00 -12.58 2.12
CA ARG A 196 25.04 -13.15 3.07
C ARG A 196 23.92 -12.16 3.31
N LEU A 197 22.70 -12.60 3.02
CA LEU A 197 21.49 -11.83 3.32
C LEU A 197 21.07 -12.15 4.76
N ASP A 198 20.78 -11.11 5.52
CA ASP A 198 20.14 -11.22 6.83
C ASP A 198 18.86 -10.38 6.89
N LEU A 199 18.03 -10.62 7.88
CA LEU A 199 16.73 -9.97 8.01
C LEU A 199 16.82 -8.44 8.16
N PRO A 200 17.74 -7.87 8.97
CA PRO A 200 17.90 -6.42 9.05
C PRO A 200 18.29 -5.77 7.73
N THR A 201 19.24 -6.35 7.01
CA THR A 201 19.70 -5.82 5.72
C THR A 201 18.57 -5.86 4.69
N LEU A 202 17.81 -6.96 4.63
CA LEU A 202 16.65 -7.06 3.75
C LEU A 202 15.59 -6.00 4.07
N ALA A 203 15.28 -5.80 5.36
CA ALA A 203 14.32 -4.79 5.80
C ALA A 203 14.80 -3.36 5.48
N LEU A 204 16.09 -3.07 5.73
CA LEU A 204 16.70 -1.78 5.43
C LEU A 204 16.68 -1.47 3.94
N VAL A 205 17.07 -2.43 3.09
CA VAL A 205 17.05 -2.23 1.64
C VAL A 205 15.62 -2.03 1.12
N ASN A 206 14.66 -2.79 1.63
CA ASN A 206 13.24 -2.58 1.29
C ASN A 206 12.78 -1.16 1.65
N LEU A 207 13.13 -0.67 2.84
CA LEU A 207 12.87 0.70 3.27
C LEU A 207 13.52 1.72 2.31
N LEU A 208 14.80 1.56 1.98
CA LEU A 208 15.54 2.50 1.14
C LEU A 208 15.01 2.52 -0.31
N MET A 209 14.66 1.36 -0.89
CA MET A 209 14.07 1.28 -2.22
C MET A 209 12.72 1.99 -2.27
N PHE A 210 11.87 1.75 -1.27
CA PHE A 210 10.58 2.45 -1.18
C PHE A 210 10.76 3.95 -0.93
N ALA A 211 11.64 4.32 0.00
CA ALA A 211 11.93 5.72 0.32
C ALA A 211 12.42 6.52 -0.87
N SER A 212 13.35 5.97 -1.67
CA SER A 212 13.90 6.63 -2.86
C SER A 212 12.83 6.83 -3.94
N ALA A 213 12.04 5.80 -4.22
CA ALA A 213 10.96 5.87 -5.20
C ALA A 213 9.88 6.86 -4.78
N TYR A 214 9.49 6.81 -3.49
CA TYR A 214 8.50 7.74 -2.93
C TYR A 214 9.01 9.20 -2.92
N ALA A 215 10.23 9.44 -2.44
CA ALA A 215 10.81 10.79 -2.40
C ALA A 215 10.90 11.42 -3.79
N THR A 216 11.26 10.63 -4.80
CA THR A 216 11.31 11.07 -6.20
C THR A 216 9.92 11.48 -6.69
N LEU A 217 8.91 10.65 -6.45
CA LEU A 217 7.53 10.94 -6.85
C LEU A 217 6.96 12.14 -6.11
N ALA A 218 7.10 12.19 -4.78
CA ALA A 218 6.62 13.30 -3.97
C ALA A 218 7.31 14.62 -4.35
N GLY A 219 8.63 14.58 -4.56
CA GLY A 219 9.40 15.73 -5.04
C GLY A 219 8.93 16.23 -6.40
N TYR A 220 8.68 15.33 -7.35
CA TYR A 220 8.11 15.68 -8.65
C TYR A 220 6.70 16.27 -8.53
N LEU A 221 5.82 15.63 -7.76
CA LEU A 221 4.44 16.07 -7.57
C LEU A 221 4.36 17.48 -6.98
N PHE A 222 5.07 17.72 -5.88
CA PHE A 222 5.02 19.01 -5.18
C PHE A 222 5.84 20.13 -5.85
N ARG A 223 6.69 19.80 -6.83
CA ARG A 223 7.25 20.78 -7.77
C ARG A 223 6.25 21.15 -8.87
N ARG A 224 5.45 20.18 -9.31
CA ARG A 224 4.45 20.39 -10.37
C ARG A 224 3.19 21.08 -9.86
N PHE A 225 2.83 20.87 -8.59
CA PHE A 225 1.66 21.45 -7.92
C PHE A 225 2.09 22.08 -6.58
N PRO A 226 2.81 23.22 -6.63
CA PRO A 226 3.33 23.86 -5.43
C PRO A 226 2.22 24.34 -4.48
N GLU A 227 1.04 24.62 -5.03
CA GLU A 227 -0.15 25.02 -4.27
C GLU A 227 -0.71 23.92 -3.35
N LEU A 228 -0.38 22.64 -3.61
CA LEU A 228 -0.80 21.51 -2.79
C LEU A 228 0.31 20.99 -1.88
N ARG A 229 1.47 21.66 -1.84
CA ARG A 229 2.58 21.27 -0.99
C ARG A 229 2.17 21.35 0.49
N PRO A 230 2.45 20.32 1.30
CA PRO A 230 2.18 20.37 2.73
C PRO A 230 3.04 21.44 3.41
N LEU A 231 2.40 22.34 4.15
CA LEU A 231 3.04 23.39 4.91
C LEU A 231 2.59 23.33 6.36
N TRP A 232 3.52 23.44 7.31
CA TRP A 232 3.21 23.38 8.73
C TRP A 232 2.20 24.43 9.16
N ARG A 233 2.28 25.64 8.60
CA ARG A 233 1.36 26.77 8.89
C ARG A 233 -0.09 26.51 8.50
N ASP A 234 -0.33 25.59 7.55
CA ASP A 234 -1.67 25.27 7.06
C ASP A 234 -2.25 24.02 7.77
N ALA A 235 -1.46 23.38 8.64
CA ALA A 235 -1.91 22.27 9.45
C ALA A 235 -2.81 22.77 10.59
N THR A 236 -4.04 22.25 10.66
CA THR A 236 -5.02 22.58 11.71
C THR A 236 -5.56 21.34 12.36
N TRP A 237 -5.85 21.41 13.66
CA TRP A 237 -6.42 20.30 14.40
C TRP A 237 -7.83 19.94 13.90
N ASP A 238 -8.63 20.93 13.52
CA ASP A 238 -10.00 20.72 13.03
C ASP A 238 -9.99 19.94 11.73
N SER A 239 -9.13 20.30 10.77
CA SER A 239 -8.98 19.54 9.52
C SER A 239 -8.47 18.11 9.76
N PHE A 240 -7.55 17.93 10.71
CA PHE A 240 -7.06 16.61 11.09
C PHE A 240 -8.19 15.76 11.70
N ARG A 241 -8.94 16.30 12.65
CA ARG A 241 -10.09 15.64 13.29
C ARG A 241 -11.16 15.25 12.28
N GLU A 242 -11.43 16.10 11.31
CA GLU A 242 -12.39 15.83 10.25
C GLU A 242 -11.94 14.63 9.37
N VAL A 243 -10.65 14.59 9.02
CA VAL A 243 -10.06 13.44 8.27
C VAL A 243 -10.18 12.15 9.08
N VAL A 244 -9.84 12.18 10.37
CA VAL A 244 -9.99 11.03 11.30
C VAL A 244 -11.44 10.56 11.35
N SER A 245 -12.40 11.47 11.52
CA SER A 245 -13.83 11.15 11.59
C SER A 245 -14.31 10.38 10.35
N ILE A 246 -13.86 10.76 9.16
CA ILE A 246 -14.19 10.07 7.91
C ILE A 246 -13.41 8.76 7.76
N GLY A 247 -12.21 8.71 8.31
CA GLY A 247 -11.34 7.53 8.29
C GLY A 247 -11.80 6.41 9.22
N MET A 248 -12.35 6.75 10.39
CA MET A 248 -12.71 5.80 11.46
C MET A 248 -13.56 4.58 11.01
N PRO A 249 -14.59 4.72 10.17
CA PRO A 249 -15.35 3.55 9.70
C PRO A 249 -14.50 2.52 8.93
N PHE A 250 -13.41 2.95 8.30
CA PHE A 250 -12.53 2.06 7.55
C PHE A 250 -11.64 1.19 8.46
N ILE A 251 -11.50 1.53 9.75
CA ILE A 251 -10.76 0.71 10.72
C ILE A 251 -11.37 -0.68 10.84
N VAL A 252 -12.69 -0.79 10.84
CA VAL A 252 -13.37 -2.09 10.92
C VAL A 252 -12.95 -2.98 9.75
N ILE A 253 -12.86 -2.42 8.55
CA ILE A 253 -12.42 -3.14 7.35
C ILE A 253 -10.95 -3.55 7.49
N GLU A 254 -10.08 -2.66 7.99
CA GLU A 254 -8.65 -2.96 8.18
C GLU A 254 -8.44 -4.04 9.25
N VAL A 255 -9.12 -3.94 10.39
CA VAL A 255 -9.04 -4.95 11.45
C VAL A 255 -9.50 -6.31 10.92
N THR A 256 -10.63 -6.33 10.20
CA THR A 256 -11.15 -7.55 9.59
C THR A 256 -10.15 -8.15 8.61
N TYR A 257 -9.56 -7.34 7.76
CA TYR A 257 -8.52 -7.78 6.81
C TYR A 257 -7.29 -8.36 7.54
N ILE A 258 -6.80 -7.69 8.57
CA ILE A 258 -5.63 -8.14 9.34
C ILE A 258 -5.93 -9.47 10.05
N VAL A 259 -7.08 -9.58 10.68
CA VAL A 259 -7.48 -10.83 11.38
C VAL A 259 -7.59 -11.98 10.40
N ILE A 260 -8.24 -11.79 9.25
CA ILE A 260 -8.47 -12.87 8.27
C ILE A 260 -7.18 -13.26 7.53
N PHE A 261 -6.33 -12.30 7.14
CA PHE A 261 -5.23 -12.56 6.22
C PHE A 261 -3.83 -12.48 6.82
N MET A 262 -3.67 -11.86 8.00
CA MET A 262 -2.34 -11.67 8.60
C MET A 262 -2.14 -12.53 9.85
N MET A 263 -3.23 -12.95 10.52
CA MET A 263 -3.13 -13.76 11.74
C MET A 263 -2.67 -15.20 11.45
N ASP A 264 -3.00 -15.74 10.30
CA ASP A 264 -2.71 -17.12 9.91
C ASP A 264 -1.22 -17.47 10.02
N ARG A 265 -0.34 -16.55 9.57
CA ARG A 265 1.11 -16.76 9.63
C ARG A 265 1.63 -16.89 11.05
N TRP A 266 1.03 -16.13 11.97
CA TRP A 266 1.38 -16.20 13.39
C TRP A 266 0.86 -17.49 14.03
N ILE A 267 -0.34 -17.92 13.67
CA ILE A 267 -0.93 -19.20 14.13
C ILE A 267 -0.05 -20.37 13.66
N VAL A 268 0.32 -20.39 12.38
CA VAL A 268 1.21 -21.43 11.83
C VAL A 268 2.57 -21.43 12.52
N LEU A 269 3.18 -20.25 12.78
CA LEU A 269 4.44 -20.14 13.51
C LEU A 269 4.34 -20.73 14.93
N ARG A 270 3.24 -20.52 15.61
CA ARG A 270 3.01 -21.02 16.97
C ARG A 270 2.72 -22.51 17.01
N ALA A 271 1.88 -22.98 16.10
CA ALA A 271 1.46 -24.38 16.03
C ALA A 271 2.59 -25.31 15.51
N PHE A 272 3.41 -24.81 14.60
CA PHE A 272 4.48 -25.57 13.94
C PHE A 272 5.84 -24.88 14.16
N ASP A 273 6.45 -24.41 13.06
CA ASP A 273 7.75 -23.73 13.06
C ASP A 273 7.84 -22.66 11.97
N ALA A 274 8.99 -21.99 11.86
CA ALA A 274 9.22 -20.96 10.86
C ALA A 274 9.29 -21.54 9.43
N ALA A 275 9.74 -22.77 9.25
CA ALA A 275 9.77 -23.40 7.92
C ALA A 275 8.35 -23.70 7.40
N ALA A 276 7.44 -24.09 8.28
CA ALA A 276 6.02 -24.26 7.95
C ALA A 276 5.37 -22.92 7.52
N VAL A 277 5.74 -21.78 8.15
CA VAL A 277 5.28 -20.45 7.71
C VAL A 277 5.74 -20.15 6.30
N ALA A 278 6.98 -20.52 5.94
CA ALA A 278 7.49 -20.35 4.59
C ALA A 278 6.66 -21.14 3.56
N GLU A 279 6.35 -22.39 3.85
CA GLU A 279 5.52 -23.24 2.98
C GLU A 279 4.10 -22.69 2.84
N PHE A 280 3.51 -22.26 3.94
CA PHE A 280 2.19 -21.64 3.95
C PHE A 280 2.15 -20.35 3.12
N ASP A 281 3.16 -19.47 3.26
CA ASP A 281 3.25 -18.23 2.45
C ASP A 281 3.39 -18.51 0.96
N ILE A 282 4.12 -19.55 0.57
CA ILE A 282 4.22 -19.98 -0.83
C ILE A 282 2.84 -20.36 -1.37
N MET A 283 2.04 -21.14 -0.62
CA MET A 283 0.68 -21.52 -1.02
C MET A 283 -0.24 -20.31 -1.11
N LEU A 284 -0.15 -19.38 -0.14
CA LEU A 284 -0.91 -18.12 -0.19
C LEU A 284 -0.56 -17.27 -1.41
N ARG A 285 0.71 -17.19 -1.80
CA ARG A 285 1.14 -16.45 -3.00
C ARG A 285 0.64 -17.09 -4.28
N LEU A 286 0.57 -18.43 -4.36
CA LEU A 286 -0.04 -19.12 -5.49
C LEU A 286 -1.54 -18.80 -5.59
N SER A 287 -2.26 -18.82 -4.47
CA SER A 287 -3.67 -18.43 -4.42
C SER A 287 -3.87 -16.95 -4.77
N ALA A 288 -2.92 -16.07 -4.39
CA ALA A 288 -2.95 -14.66 -4.70
C ALA A 288 -2.82 -14.35 -6.20
N LEU A 289 -2.28 -15.24 -7.03
CA LEU A 289 -2.30 -15.12 -8.50
C LEU A 289 -3.74 -15.02 -9.02
N VAL A 290 -4.60 -15.89 -8.52
CA VAL A 290 -6.01 -15.96 -8.91
C VAL A 290 -6.75 -14.69 -8.44
N THR A 291 -6.60 -14.34 -7.17
CA THR A 291 -7.26 -13.16 -6.59
C THR A 291 -6.75 -11.84 -7.18
N THR A 292 -5.49 -11.77 -7.59
CA THR A 292 -4.93 -10.59 -8.27
C THR A 292 -5.56 -10.40 -9.66
N GLY A 293 -5.70 -11.48 -10.44
CA GLY A 293 -6.41 -11.44 -11.71
C GLY A 293 -7.84 -10.92 -11.58
N TYR A 294 -8.57 -11.43 -10.59
CA TYR A 294 -9.91 -10.96 -10.25
C TYR A 294 -9.94 -9.46 -9.85
N SER A 295 -9.04 -9.03 -8.97
CA SER A 295 -8.99 -7.65 -8.48
C SER A 295 -8.73 -6.63 -9.58
N MET A 296 -8.05 -7.01 -10.67
CA MET A 296 -7.85 -6.15 -11.84
C MET A 296 -9.16 -5.83 -12.57
N CYS A 297 -10.10 -6.78 -12.58
CA CYS A 297 -11.42 -6.58 -13.19
C CYS A 297 -12.34 -5.73 -12.30
N VAL A 298 -12.23 -5.87 -10.97
CA VAL A 298 -13.11 -5.18 -10.00
C VAL A 298 -12.90 -3.66 -10.03
N GLY A 299 -11.67 -3.17 -10.16
CA GLY A 299 -11.38 -1.74 -10.14
C GLY A 299 -12.13 -0.92 -11.20
N PRO A 300 -12.07 -1.28 -12.49
CA PRO A 300 -12.86 -0.63 -13.54
C PRO A 300 -14.37 -0.74 -13.32
N ILE A 301 -14.86 -1.91 -12.88
CA ILE A 301 -16.28 -2.13 -12.60
C ILE A 301 -16.75 -1.21 -11.47
N TRP A 302 -15.96 -1.05 -10.41
CA TRP A 302 -16.27 -0.14 -9.30
C TRP A 302 -16.41 1.31 -9.78
N ALA A 303 -15.50 1.78 -10.63
CA ALA A 303 -15.54 3.14 -11.17
C ALA A 303 -16.79 3.36 -12.06
N LEU A 304 -17.12 2.38 -12.92
CA LEU A 304 -18.32 2.41 -13.77
C LEU A 304 -19.59 2.37 -12.93
N SER A 305 -19.66 1.56 -11.89
CA SER A 305 -20.80 1.48 -10.98
C SER A 305 -21.03 2.81 -10.25
N GLY A 306 -19.95 3.46 -9.79
CA GLY A 306 -20.05 4.79 -9.19
C GLY A 306 -20.60 5.85 -10.14
N SER A 307 -20.17 5.86 -11.41
CA SER A 307 -20.66 6.79 -12.42
C SER A 307 -22.12 6.50 -12.80
N ALA A 308 -22.49 5.23 -12.94
CA ALA A 308 -23.88 4.84 -13.23
C ALA A 308 -24.82 5.20 -12.07
N TRP A 309 -24.38 4.99 -10.84
CA TRP A 309 -25.14 5.39 -9.65
C TRP A 309 -25.38 6.90 -9.60
N ALA A 310 -24.33 7.71 -9.84
CA ALA A 310 -24.45 9.17 -9.87
C ALA A 310 -25.43 9.66 -10.95
N LYS A 311 -25.52 8.96 -12.09
CA LYS A 311 -26.44 9.25 -13.20
C LYS A 311 -27.82 8.59 -13.04
N ARG A 312 -28.04 7.79 -11.98
CA ARG A 312 -29.26 6.98 -11.77
C ARG A 312 -29.57 6.01 -12.92
N ASP A 313 -28.54 5.54 -13.61
CA ASP A 313 -28.65 4.55 -14.69
C ASP A 313 -28.73 3.13 -14.12
N LEU A 314 -29.95 2.72 -13.75
CA LEU A 314 -30.22 1.40 -13.16
C LEU A 314 -29.97 0.25 -14.15
N ALA A 315 -30.16 0.47 -15.45
CA ALA A 315 -29.93 -0.54 -16.48
C ALA A 315 -28.43 -0.87 -16.59
N MET A 316 -27.59 0.15 -16.53
CA MET A 316 -26.13 -0.03 -16.49
C MET A 316 -25.68 -0.74 -15.21
N LEU A 317 -26.27 -0.42 -14.06
CA LEU A 317 -25.95 -1.09 -12.79
C LEU A 317 -26.32 -2.58 -12.83
N ASP A 318 -27.49 -2.95 -13.35
CA ASP A 318 -27.91 -4.35 -13.51
C ASP A 318 -26.97 -5.13 -14.44
N LYS A 319 -26.56 -4.52 -15.55
CA LYS A 319 -25.57 -5.11 -16.47
C LYS A 319 -24.21 -5.33 -15.80
N LEU A 320 -23.73 -4.35 -15.04
CA LEU A 320 -22.47 -4.45 -14.28
C LEU A 320 -22.56 -5.54 -13.21
N TRP A 321 -23.70 -5.63 -12.51
CA TRP A 321 -23.94 -6.67 -11.52
C TRP A 321 -23.87 -8.08 -12.13
N ARG A 322 -24.51 -8.29 -13.27
CA ARG A 322 -24.44 -9.58 -14.00
C ARG A 322 -23.02 -9.92 -14.43
N ILE A 323 -22.23 -8.94 -14.88
CA ILE A 323 -20.81 -9.16 -15.21
C ILE A 323 -20.02 -9.57 -13.97
N VAL A 324 -20.19 -8.90 -12.82
CA VAL A 324 -19.50 -9.24 -11.58
C VAL A 324 -19.85 -10.66 -11.12
N THR A 325 -21.16 -10.99 -11.12
CA THR A 325 -21.60 -12.32 -10.70
C THR A 325 -21.09 -13.41 -11.62
N SER A 326 -21.09 -13.20 -12.94
CA SER A 326 -20.53 -14.15 -13.91
C SER A 326 -19.01 -14.35 -13.77
N LEU A 327 -18.28 -13.30 -13.39
CA LEU A 327 -16.86 -13.37 -13.09
C LEU A 327 -16.55 -14.07 -11.75
N MET A 328 -17.51 -14.09 -10.82
CA MET A 328 -17.35 -14.78 -9.53
C MET A 328 -17.58 -16.29 -9.61
N VAL A 329 -18.46 -16.74 -10.51
CA VAL A 329 -18.81 -18.18 -10.64
C VAL A 329 -17.59 -19.11 -10.81
N PRO A 330 -16.54 -18.79 -11.60
CA PRO A 330 -15.38 -19.65 -11.71
C PRO A 330 -14.50 -19.73 -10.45
N PHE A 331 -14.75 -18.88 -9.44
CA PHE A 331 -13.96 -18.79 -8.21
C PHE A 331 -14.74 -19.27 -6.97
N ALA A 332 -16.00 -19.63 -7.13
CA ALA A 332 -16.85 -20.22 -6.10
C ALA A 332 -16.81 -21.75 -6.17
#